data_d96807a102ad877bbdb888f635a5d3a1
#
_entry.id   d96807a102ad877bbdb888f635a5d3a1
#
_cell.length_a   1.000
_cell.length_b   1.000
_cell.length_c   1.000
_cell.angle_alpha   90.00
_cell.angle_beta   90.00
_cell.angle_gamma   90.00
#
_symmetry.space_group_name_H-M   'P 1'
#
loop_
_entity.id
_entity.type
_entity.pdbx_description
1 polymer ?
#
loop_
_entity_poly.entity_id
_entity_poly.type
_entity_poly.pdbx_seq_one_letter_code
_entity_poly.pdbx_strand_id
1 'polypeptide(L)'
;GKPFRQAKMAISGAAGEGKYWCSLGAVLDANQDTPVNSGGGEGGMPPADWDVVYRRDPIGVVGLISAWNYPLNVAFRKVAPALIAGNCAILKPSEIAGLSCMFIAKLAHDAGIPPGVFNIVTGDRDAGAALALSPSVSMISFTGSSLTGSRIMEACAPKLSQVALELGGKSAMVIFDDVDLDMAVATTMKGFLTNGGQICTAHTRLVVQAGIQDELLKKLKVELERLPYAEDPITEKDRGDRAWEEGKSDVVQPVVCKSQQQKILSFIDAARESGIEVLTGGGVPDVTNPSGYFVEPTVLNNVPRDS
;
A
#
# COMPACT_ATOMS: atom_id res chain seq x y z
N GLY A 1 -2.94 0.85 16.24
CA GLY A 1 -4.35 1.21 16.01
C GLY A 1 -5.06 0.41 14.91
N LYS A 2 -4.36 -0.49 14.19
CA LYS A 2 -5.03 -1.37 13.20
C LYS A 2 -5.88 -2.42 13.94
N PRO A 3 -7.17 -2.58 13.63
CA PRO A 3 -8.01 -3.62 14.23
C PRO A 3 -7.44 -5.01 14.05
N PHE A 4 -7.59 -5.85 15.07
CA PHE A 4 -7.00 -7.20 15.11
C PHE A 4 -7.36 -8.02 13.85
N ARG A 5 -8.61 -7.96 13.41
CA ARG A 5 -9.05 -8.64 12.20
C ARG A 5 -8.33 -8.17 10.94
N GLN A 6 -8.17 -6.86 10.75
CA GLN A 6 -7.43 -6.34 9.61
C GLN A 6 -5.95 -6.74 9.67
N ALA A 7 -5.37 -6.82 10.87
CA ALA A 7 -4.02 -7.33 11.07
C ALA A 7 -3.92 -8.82 10.68
N LYS A 8 -4.88 -9.64 11.11
CA LYS A 8 -4.97 -11.06 10.73
C LYS A 8 -5.10 -11.26 9.22
N MET A 9 -5.98 -10.49 8.58
CA MET A 9 -6.13 -10.51 7.11
C MET A 9 -4.84 -10.09 6.39
N ALA A 10 -4.13 -9.09 6.91
CA ALA A 10 -2.86 -8.66 6.34
C ALA A 10 -1.79 -9.78 6.41
N ILE A 11 -1.71 -10.52 7.51
CA ILE A 11 -0.80 -11.66 7.64
C ILE A 11 -1.15 -12.77 6.63
N SER A 12 -2.45 -13.13 6.54
CA SER A 12 -2.91 -14.14 5.57
C SER A 12 -2.65 -13.71 4.13
N GLY A 13 -2.87 -12.42 3.82
CA GLY A 13 -2.58 -11.85 2.52
C GLY A 13 -1.09 -11.89 2.17
N ALA A 14 -0.22 -11.54 3.12
CA ALA A 14 1.23 -11.63 2.94
C ALA A 14 1.70 -13.07 2.65
N ALA A 15 1.16 -14.05 3.39
CA ALA A 15 1.44 -15.46 3.14
C ALA A 15 0.94 -15.93 1.77
N GLY A 16 -0.24 -15.45 1.33
CA GLY A 16 -0.78 -15.71 -0.01
C GLY A 16 0.10 -15.16 -1.12
N GLU A 17 0.55 -13.91 -0.98
CA GLU A 17 1.50 -13.30 -1.92
C GLU A 17 2.82 -14.08 -1.99
N GLY A 18 3.37 -14.49 -0.84
CA GLY A 18 4.57 -15.32 -0.82
C GLY A 18 4.39 -16.64 -1.58
N LYS A 19 3.28 -17.35 -1.36
CA LYS A 19 2.95 -18.60 -2.08
C LYS A 19 2.83 -18.38 -3.59
N TYR A 20 2.17 -17.28 -4.00
CA TYR A 20 2.05 -16.93 -5.41
C TYR A 20 3.43 -16.74 -6.06
N TRP A 21 4.30 -15.95 -5.47
CA TRP A 21 5.66 -15.74 -6.01
C TRP A 21 6.45 -17.04 -6.04
N CYS A 22 6.39 -17.87 -4.99
CA CYS A 22 7.06 -19.18 -4.98
C CYS A 22 6.59 -20.07 -6.12
N SER A 23 5.32 -20.03 -6.50
CA SER A 23 4.81 -20.81 -7.64
C SER A 23 5.38 -20.39 -9.00
N LEU A 24 5.89 -19.16 -9.10
CA LEU A 24 6.53 -18.67 -10.32
C LEU A 24 8.00 -19.07 -10.45
N GLY A 25 8.64 -19.54 -9.38
CA GLY A 25 10.07 -19.96 -9.42
C GLY A 25 10.35 -21.01 -10.48
N ALA A 26 9.56 -22.08 -10.52
CA ALA A 26 9.69 -23.12 -11.53
C ALA A 26 9.49 -22.62 -12.97
N VAL A 27 8.63 -21.61 -13.16
CA VAL A 27 8.40 -20.97 -14.47
C VAL A 27 9.61 -20.14 -14.89
N LEU A 28 10.25 -19.44 -13.95
CA LEU A 28 11.48 -18.69 -14.22
C LEU A 28 12.62 -19.61 -14.59
N ASP A 29 12.80 -20.71 -13.85
CA ASP A 29 13.85 -21.70 -14.14
C ASP A 29 13.65 -22.36 -15.51
N ALA A 30 12.40 -22.74 -15.85
CA ALA A 30 12.07 -23.37 -17.12
C ALA A 30 12.24 -22.43 -18.33
N ASN A 31 12.22 -21.09 -18.12
CA ASN A 31 12.35 -20.09 -19.16
C ASN A 31 13.66 -19.29 -19.08
N GLN A 32 14.66 -19.82 -18.40
CA GLN A 32 15.93 -19.11 -18.19
C GLN A 32 16.64 -18.80 -19.52
N ASP A 33 16.61 -19.75 -20.47
CA ASP A 33 17.08 -19.59 -21.83
C ASP A 33 15.91 -19.81 -22.82
N THR A 34 15.25 -18.74 -23.19
CA THR A 34 14.13 -18.82 -24.15
C THR A 34 14.65 -18.54 -25.56
N PRO A 35 14.59 -19.54 -26.48
CA PRO A 35 14.98 -19.32 -27.86
C PRO A 35 14.12 -18.21 -28.50
N VAL A 36 14.76 -17.30 -29.21
CA VAL A 36 14.08 -16.38 -30.10
C VAL A 36 13.75 -17.15 -31.37
N ASN A 37 12.49 -17.55 -31.55
CA ASN A 37 12.06 -18.12 -32.81
C ASN A 37 12.26 -17.08 -33.90
N SER A 38 13.32 -17.24 -34.68
CA SER A 38 13.54 -16.55 -35.95
C SER A 38 12.58 -17.09 -37.01
N GLY A 39 11.29 -16.81 -36.85
CA GLY A 39 10.34 -16.96 -37.96
C GLY A 39 10.81 -16.00 -39.06
N GLY A 40 11.36 -16.54 -40.13
CA GLY A 40 11.85 -15.79 -41.27
C GLY A 40 10.74 -14.99 -41.95
N GLY A 41 10.37 -13.86 -41.31
CA GLY A 41 9.48 -12.85 -41.87
C GLY A 41 10.30 -11.65 -42.34
N GLU A 42 9.87 -11.01 -43.40
CA GLU A 42 10.46 -9.80 -43.96
C GLU A 42 10.64 -8.74 -42.81
N GLY A 43 11.89 -8.36 -42.53
CA GLY A 43 12.27 -7.46 -41.43
C GLY A 43 12.74 -8.16 -40.18
N GLY A 44 12.83 -9.52 -40.16
CA GLY A 44 13.24 -10.30 -38.98
C GLY A 44 14.75 -10.27 -38.73
N MET A 45 15.17 -9.93 -37.55
CA MET A 45 16.41 -10.32 -36.96
C MET A 45 16.12 -11.52 -36.04
N PRO A 46 16.98 -12.51 -35.90
CA PRO A 46 18.33 -12.67 -36.44
C PRO A 46 18.42 -13.50 -37.74
N PRO A 47 19.58 -13.51 -38.43
CA PRO A 47 19.84 -14.42 -39.55
C PRO A 47 19.61 -15.88 -39.17
N ALA A 48 19.25 -16.73 -40.15
CA ALA A 48 18.85 -18.12 -39.93
C ALA A 48 19.99 -19.02 -39.36
N ASP A 49 21.22 -18.56 -39.41
CA ASP A 49 22.44 -19.22 -38.92
C ASP A 49 22.88 -18.74 -37.52
N TRP A 50 22.05 -17.89 -36.87
CA TRP A 50 22.31 -17.42 -35.53
C TRP A 50 21.39 -18.10 -34.51
N ASP A 51 22.00 -18.61 -33.43
CA ASP A 51 21.28 -19.04 -32.24
C ASP A 51 21.11 -17.83 -31.30
N VAL A 52 19.91 -17.34 -31.19
CA VAL A 52 19.57 -16.22 -30.30
C VAL A 52 18.67 -16.70 -29.18
N VAL A 53 19.08 -16.41 -27.95
CA VAL A 53 18.32 -16.75 -26.74
C VAL A 53 18.12 -15.51 -25.87
N TYR A 54 16.94 -15.41 -25.24
CA TYR A 54 16.73 -14.50 -24.13
C TYR A 54 17.14 -15.20 -22.85
N ARG A 55 18.12 -14.62 -22.15
CA ARG A 55 18.51 -15.08 -20.82
C ARG A 55 18.06 -14.08 -19.75
N ARG A 56 17.54 -14.57 -18.65
CA ARG A 56 17.19 -13.79 -17.47
C ARG A 56 18.17 -14.08 -16.36
N ASP A 57 19.03 -13.11 -16.07
CA ASP A 57 20.00 -13.20 -14.98
C ASP A 57 19.57 -12.32 -13.78
N PRO A 58 19.90 -12.72 -12.53
CA PRO A 58 19.72 -11.85 -11.38
C PRO A 58 20.47 -10.53 -11.56
N ILE A 59 19.85 -9.43 -11.15
CA ILE A 59 20.47 -8.09 -11.22
C ILE A 59 21.46 -7.83 -10.09
N GLY A 60 21.55 -8.71 -9.08
CA GLY A 60 22.49 -8.64 -7.99
C GLY A 60 21.86 -8.25 -6.66
N VAL A 61 22.28 -7.14 -6.04
CA VAL A 61 21.75 -6.66 -4.77
C VAL A 61 20.60 -5.67 -5.01
N VAL A 62 19.45 -5.95 -4.38
CA VAL A 62 18.28 -5.08 -4.46
C VAL A 62 17.94 -4.47 -3.10
N GLY A 63 17.75 -3.16 -3.07
CA GLY A 63 17.26 -2.41 -1.91
C GLY A 63 15.74 -2.31 -1.92
N LEU A 64 15.11 -2.77 -0.85
CA LEU A 64 13.67 -2.85 -0.70
C LEU A 64 13.22 -1.92 0.43
N ILE A 65 12.48 -0.88 0.13
CA ILE A 65 12.02 0.10 1.12
C ILE A 65 10.50 -0.01 1.22
N SER A 66 9.99 -0.44 2.38
CA SER A 66 8.57 -0.71 2.57
C SER A 66 7.87 0.35 3.43
N ALA A 67 6.58 0.57 3.12
CA ALA A 67 5.71 1.49 3.85
C ALA A 67 5.15 0.88 5.13
N TRP A 68 4.59 1.74 5.99
CA TRP A 68 4.07 1.40 7.32
C TRP A 68 2.62 0.90 7.32
N ASN A 69 1.84 1.15 6.28
CA ASN A 69 0.40 0.91 6.29
C ASN A 69 0.02 -0.60 6.18
N TYR A 70 0.76 -1.35 5.38
CA TYR A 70 0.67 -2.82 5.27
C TYR A 70 2.07 -3.44 5.34
N PRO A 71 2.74 -3.38 6.51
CA PRO A 71 4.18 -3.64 6.60
C PRO A 71 4.58 -5.03 6.08
N LEU A 72 3.85 -6.08 6.43
CA LEU A 72 4.15 -7.44 5.96
C LEU A 72 3.84 -7.62 4.47
N ASN A 73 2.66 -7.20 4.01
CA ASN A 73 2.28 -7.37 2.61
C ASN A 73 3.24 -6.62 1.68
N VAL A 74 3.55 -5.35 1.99
CA VAL A 74 4.47 -4.55 1.19
C VAL A 74 5.88 -5.15 1.20
N ALA A 75 6.33 -5.68 2.34
CA ALA A 75 7.62 -6.37 2.42
C ALA A 75 7.64 -7.65 1.59
N PHE A 76 6.66 -8.54 1.73
CA PHE A 76 6.59 -9.80 0.97
C PHE A 76 6.46 -9.57 -0.53
N ARG A 77 5.67 -8.58 -0.95
CA ARG A 77 5.54 -8.18 -2.36
C ARG A 77 6.86 -7.78 -3.01
N LYS A 78 7.85 -7.40 -2.21
CA LYS A 78 9.19 -7.02 -2.67
C LYS A 78 10.23 -8.13 -2.44
N VAL A 79 10.24 -8.72 -1.25
CA VAL A 79 11.24 -9.73 -0.85
C VAL A 79 11.06 -11.02 -1.66
N ALA A 80 9.84 -11.53 -1.77
CA ALA A 80 9.62 -12.81 -2.44
C ALA A 80 10.05 -12.79 -3.92
N PRO A 81 9.62 -11.84 -4.77
CA PRO A 81 10.08 -11.80 -6.16
C PRO A 81 11.59 -11.56 -6.29
N ALA A 82 12.18 -10.75 -5.39
CA ALA A 82 13.61 -10.51 -5.41
C ALA A 82 14.42 -11.81 -5.19
N LEU A 83 14.04 -12.58 -4.18
CA LEU A 83 14.73 -13.84 -3.83
C LEU A 83 14.50 -14.93 -4.89
N ILE A 84 13.27 -15.07 -5.39
CA ILE A 84 12.92 -16.05 -6.42
C ILE A 84 13.64 -15.78 -7.73
N ALA A 85 13.88 -14.52 -8.07
CA ALA A 85 14.68 -14.12 -9.23
C ALA A 85 16.20 -14.23 -8.98
N GLY A 86 16.65 -14.86 -7.87
CA GLY A 86 18.05 -15.12 -7.56
C GLY A 86 18.84 -13.92 -7.03
N ASN A 87 18.17 -12.83 -6.61
CA ASN A 87 18.84 -11.65 -6.10
C ASN A 87 19.12 -11.74 -4.59
N CYS A 88 20.12 -11.00 -4.11
CA CYS A 88 20.26 -10.68 -2.69
C CYS A 88 19.41 -9.46 -2.36
N ALA A 89 18.71 -9.49 -1.23
CA ALA A 89 17.77 -8.46 -0.84
C ALA A 89 18.16 -7.80 0.48
N ILE A 90 18.06 -6.46 0.52
CA ILE A 90 18.19 -5.65 1.74
C ILE A 90 16.88 -4.93 1.96
N LEU A 91 16.10 -5.35 2.97
CA LEU A 91 14.82 -4.72 3.34
C LEU A 91 15.05 -3.64 4.38
N LYS A 92 14.65 -2.42 4.07
CA LYS A 92 14.49 -1.32 5.03
C LYS A 92 12.99 -1.08 5.27
N PRO A 93 12.41 -1.61 6.35
CA PRO A 93 11.02 -1.30 6.71
C PRO A 93 10.88 0.13 7.22
N SER A 94 9.63 0.64 7.20
CA SER A 94 9.37 1.90 7.88
C SER A 94 9.64 1.79 9.39
N GLU A 95 10.25 2.81 9.96
CA GLU A 95 10.56 2.94 11.39
C GLU A 95 9.28 2.91 12.25
N ILE A 96 8.15 3.33 11.71
CA ILE A 96 6.86 3.36 12.42
C ILE A 96 6.27 1.96 12.63
N ALA A 97 6.55 1.02 11.73
CA ALA A 97 5.93 -0.31 11.72
C ALA A 97 6.93 -1.44 11.38
N GLY A 98 8.17 -1.33 11.86
CA GLY A 98 9.26 -2.25 11.52
C GLY A 98 9.20 -3.62 12.18
N LEU A 99 8.58 -3.77 13.36
CA LEU A 99 8.67 -4.98 14.18
C LEU A 99 8.18 -6.25 13.46
N SER A 100 7.07 -6.18 12.74
CA SER A 100 6.55 -7.31 11.98
C SER A 100 7.48 -7.73 10.83
N CYS A 101 8.20 -6.77 10.24
CA CYS A 101 9.18 -7.05 9.19
C CYS A 101 10.45 -7.72 9.77
N MET A 102 10.88 -7.33 10.98
CA MET A 102 12.01 -8.00 11.65
C MET A 102 11.74 -9.49 11.86
N PHE A 103 10.50 -9.87 12.09
CA PHE A 103 10.12 -11.27 12.21
C PHE A 103 10.32 -12.06 10.91
N ILE A 104 10.25 -11.43 9.74
CA ILE A 104 10.53 -12.07 8.45
C ILE A 104 11.98 -12.56 8.39
N ALA A 105 12.95 -11.80 8.94
CA ALA A 105 14.35 -12.24 8.95
C ALA A 105 14.54 -13.54 9.74
N LYS A 106 13.86 -13.64 10.89
CA LYS A 106 13.86 -14.88 11.67
C LYS A 106 13.27 -16.04 10.88
N LEU A 107 12.12 -15.84 10.25
CA LEU A 107 11.48 -16.87 9.42
C LEU A 107 12.34 -17.30 8.23
N ALA A 108 13.02 -16.36 7.60
CA ALA A 108 13.94 -16.64 6.49
C ALA A 108 15.13 -17.50 6.95
N HIS A 109 15.71 -17.16 8.12
CA HIS A 109 16.78 -17.95 8.73
C HIS A 109 16.30 -19.36 9.07
N ASP A 110 15.15 -19.49 9.75
CA ASP A 110 14.57 -20.77 10.14
C ASP A 110 14.20 -21.65 8.93
N ALA A 111 13.87 -21.02 7.80
CA ALA A 111 13.60 -21.69 6.52
C ALA A 111 14.86 -22.08 5.74
N GLY A 112 16.06 -21.78 6.24
CA GLY A 112 17.33 -22.15 5.62
C GLY A 112 17.79 -21.23 4.50
N ILE A 113 17.29 -20.00 4.40
CA ILE A 113 17.84 -19.01 3.47
C ILE A 113 19.28 -18.69 3.89
N PRO A 114 20.28 -18.82 2.98
CA PRO A 114 21.66 -18.62 3.35
C PRO A 114 21.96 -17.24 3.92
N PRO A 115 22.87 -17.11 4.89
CA PRO A 115 23.29 -15.81 5.43
C PRO A 115 23.75 -14.86 4.32
N GLY A 116 23.34 -13.60 4.41
CA GLY A 116 23.66 -12.56 3.44
C GLY A 116 22.72 -12.48 2.23
N VAL A 117 21.93 -13.52 1.94
CA VAL A 117 20.95 -13.48 0.82
C VAL A 117 19.78 -12.55 1.15
N PHE A 118 19.29 -12.59 2.39
CA PHE A 118 18.25 -11.67 2.86
C PHE A 118 18.70 -10.98 4.14
N ASN A 119 18.66 -9.65 4.12
CA ASN A 119 19.10 -8.79 5.23
C ASN A 119 18.02 -7.75 5.54
N ILE A 120 17.91 -7.33 6.80
CA ILE A 120 17.05 -6.23 7.21
C ILE A 120 17.90 -5.14 7.86
N VAL A 121 17.70 -3.90 7.41
CA VAL A 121 18.33 -2.70 7.97
C VAL A 121 17.22 -1.83 8.56
N THR A 122 17.30 -1.55 9.86
CA THR A 122 16.40 -0.60 10.52
C THR A 122 17.00 0.80 10.47
N GLY A 123 16.13 1.79 10.51
CA GLY A 123 16.50 3.19 10.51
C GLY A 123 15.43 4.05 9.86
N ASP A 124 15.67 5.33 9.87
CA ASP A 124 14.79 6.35 9.32
C ASP A 124 15.12 6.70 7.85
N ARG A 125 14.95 7.96 7.50
CA ARG A 125 15.22 8.51 6.18
C ARG A 125 16.67 8.32 5.74
N ASP A 126 17.64 8.47 6.66
CA ASP A 126 19.06 8.44 6.31
C ASP A 126 19.52 7.02 5.92
N ALA A 127 19.00 5.99 6.60
CA ALA A 127 19.21 4.60 6.20
C ALA A 127 18.63 4.31 4.80
N GLY A 128 17.45 4.86 4.49
CA GLY A 128 16.85 4.75 3.16
C GLY A 128 17.66 5.46 2.08
N ALA A 129 18.17 6.64 2.38
CA ALA A 129 19.02 7.41 1.47
C ALA A 129 20.37 6.72 1.23
N ALA A 130 21.01 6.19 2.28
CA ALA A 130 22.24 5.42 2.16
C ALA A 130 22.08 4.19 1.26
N LEU A 131 20.94 3.48 1.38
CA LEU A 131 20.62 2.35 0.53
C LEU A 131 20.45 2.78 -0.94
N ALA A 132 19.74 3.88 -1.19
CA ALA A 132 19.53 4.43 -2.53
C ALA A 132 20.82 4.96 -3.18
N LEU A 133 21.73 5.51 -2.40
CA LEU A 133 23.02 6.03 -2.88
C LEU A 133 24.11 4.96 -3.05
N SER A 134 23.96 3.78 -2.43
CA SER A 134 24.98 2.75 -2.43
C SER A 134 25.32 2.27 -3.85
N PRO A 135 26.61 2.25 -4.25
CA PRO A 135 27.02 1.77 -5.56
C PRO A 135 26.84 0.25 -5.71
N SER A 136 26.72 -0.48 -4.60
CA SER A 136 26.52 -1.94 -4.60
C SER A 136 25.07 -2.35 -4.79
N VAL A 137 24.12 -1.38 -4.82
CA VAL A 137 22.70 -1.66 -5.00
C VAL A 137 22.30 -1.37 -6.44
N SER A 138 21.94 -2.42 -7.16
CA SER A 138 21.59 -2.38 -8.58
C SER A 138 20.16 -1.88 -8.83
N MET A 139 19.26 -2.09 -7.87
CA MET A 139 17.84 -1.68 -7.98
C MET A 139 17.30 -1.25 -6.62
N ILE A 140 16.44 -0.25 -6.62
CA ILE A 140 15.60 0.13 -5.47
C ILE A 140 14.13 -0.14 -5.79
N SER A 141 13.47 -0.94 -4.95
CA SER A 141 12.00 -1.05 -4.94
C SER A 141 11.45 -0.33 -3.71
N PHE A 142 10.72 0.75 -3.96
CA PHE A 142 10.19 1.65 -2.92
C PHE A 142 8.66 1.65 -2.91
N THR A 143 8.06 1.69 -1.72
CA THR A 143 6.65 2.02 -1.51
C THR A 143 6.53 3.13 -0.49
N GLY A 144 5.88 4.24 -0.87
CA GLY A 144 5.70 5.39 0.02
C GLY A 144 5.18 6.64 -0.68
N SER A 145 5.64 7.82 -0.24
CA SER A 145 5.18 9.09 -0.81
C SER A 145 5.84 9.43 -2.15
N SER A 146 5.12 10.14 -3.02
CA SER A 146 5.64 10.61 -4.32
C SER A 146 6.90 11.45 -4.16
N LEU A 147 6.95 12.34 -3.16
CA LEU A 147 8.12 13.17 -2.88
C LEU A 147 9.36 12.32 -2.55
N THR A 148 9.21 11.27 -1.77
CA THR A 148 10.32 10.35 -1.45
C THR A 148 10.71 9.53 -2.69
N GLY A 149 9.75 9.08 -3.48
CA GLY A 149 10.00 8.37 -4.75
C GLY A 149 10.82 9.21 -5.72
N SER A 150 10.49 10.49 -5.87
CA SER A 150 11.25 11.44 -6.69
C SER A 150 12.72 11.58 -6.23
N ARG A 151 12.94 11.70 -4.92
CA ARG A 151 14.30 11.75 -4.34
C ARG A 151 15.09 10.46 -4.54
N ILE A 152 14.41 9.31 -4.50
CA ILE A 152 15.06 8.01 -4.80
C ILE A 152 15.46 7.93 -6.27
N MET A 153 14.61 8.36 -7.19
CA MET A 153 14.96 8.44 -8.61
C MET A 153 16.18 9.33 -8.84
N GLU A 154 16.21 10.51 -8.22
CA GLU A 154 17.33 11.44 -8.27
C GLU A 154 18.63 10.79 -7.75
N ALA A 155 18.58 10.09 -6.62
CA ALA A 155 19.73 9.39 -6.04
C ALA A 155 20.21 8.21 -6.89
N CYS A 156 19.33 7.56 -7.61
CA CYS A 156 19.64 6.40 -8.46
C CYS A 156 20.13 6.81 -9.86
N ALA A 157 19.75 7.96 -10.38
CA ALA A 157 20.03 8.41 -11.74
C ALA A 157 21.55 8.43 -12.09
N PRO A 158 22.47 8.96 -11.26
CA PRO A 158 23.88 9.04 -11.60
C PRO A 158 24.56 7.66 -11.79
N LYS A 159 24.03 6.61 -11.19
CA LYS A 159 24.56 5.25 -11.27
C LYS A 159 23.71 4.33 -12.14
N LEU A 160 22.67 4.87 -12.80
CA LEU A 160 21.75 4.15 -13.67
C LEU A 160 21.07 2.93 -12.99
N SER A 161 20.93 2.97 -11.64
CA SER A 161 20.24 1.90 -10.92
C SER A 161 18.75 1.87 -11.28
N GLN A 162 18.21 0.67 -11.41
CA GLN A 162 16.78 0.50 -11.68
C GLN A 162 15.94 0.95 -10.48
N VAL A 163 14.76 1.47 -10.75
CA VAL A 163 13.83 1.93 -9.71
C VAL A 163 12.43 1.41 -10.00
N ALA A 164 11.82 0.73 -9.01
CA ALA A 164 10.41 0.36 -9.03
C ALA A 164 9.68 1.14 -7.91
N LEU A 165 8.72 1.97 -8.28
CA LEU A 165 8.02 2.86 -7.37
C LEU A 165 6.54 2.51 -7.26
N GLU A 166 6.10 2.26 -6.02
CA GLU A 166 4.72 2.15 -5.62
C GLU A 166 4.37 3.36 -4.76
N LEU A 167 3.57 4.27 -5.28
CA LEU A 167 3.36 5.59 -4.68
C LEU A 167 1.91 5.80 -4.26
N GLY A 168 1.65 6.92 -3.60
CA GLY A 168 0.31 7.33 -3.23
C GLY A 168 -0.54 7.71 -4.44
N GLY A 169 -1.84 7.72 -4.24
CA GLY A 169 -2.81 8.07 -5.28
C GLY A 169 -4.02 8.79 -4.73
N LYS A 170 -4.89 9.21 -5.64
CA LYS A 170 -6.23 9.77 -5.40
C LYS A 170 -7.21 9.00 -6.26
N SER A 171 -7.45 7.73 -5.87
CA SER A 171 -8.30 6.81 -6.64
C SER A 171 -9.74 7.30 -6.67
N ALA A 172 -10.37 7.18 -7.85
CA ALA A 172 -11.76 7.56 -8.05
C ALA A 172 -12.68 6.35 -7.89
N MET A 173 -13.84 6.59 -7.29
CA MET A 173 -15.01 5.72 -7.36
C MET A 173 -16.07 6.44 -8.20
N VAL A 174 -16.50 5.81 -9.27
CA VAL A 174 -17.51 6.36 -10.19
C VAL A 174 -18.83 5.66 -9.94
N ILE A 175 -19.90 6.42 -9.73
CA ILE A 175 -21.24 5.91 -9.41
C ILE A 175 -22.24 6.47 -10.42
N PHE A 176 -22.90 5.61 -11.14
CA PHE A 176 -23.98 5.92 -12.09
C PHE A 176 -25.35 5.79 -11.42
N ASP A 177 -26.39 6.33 -12.05
CA ASP A 177 -27.75 6.42 -11.50
C ASP A 177 -28.54 5.11 -11.50
N ASP A 178 -28.04 4.08 -12.18
CA ASP A 178 -28.62 2.74 -12.21
C ASP A 178 -28.19 1.84 -11.04
N VAL A 179 -27.38 2.36 -10.09
CA VAL A 179 -26.87 1.60 -8.94
C VAL A 179 -27.91 1.50 -7.83
N ASP A 180 -27.86 0.41 -7.05
CA ASP A 180 -28.48 0.35 -5.74
C ASP A 180 -27.77 1.31 -4.77
N LEU A 181 -28.48 2.29 -4.23
CA LEU A 181 -27.89 3.35 -3.39
C LEU A 181 -27.32 2.83 -2.06
N ASP A 182 -27.93 1.82 -1.45
CA ASP A 182 -27.45 1.27 -0.18
C ASP A 182 -26.15 0.50 -0.40
N MET A 183 -26.07 -0.23 -1.51
CA MET A 183 -24.82 -0.86 -1.94
C MET A 183 -23.74 0.19 -2.28
N ALA A 184 -24.09 1.27 -2.95
CA ALA A 184 -23.18 2.35 -3.28
C ALA A 184 -22.60 3.02 -2.03
N VAL A 185 -23.42 3.30 -1.02
CA VAL A 185 -23.00 3.84 0.28
C VAL A 185 -22.06 2.88 0.99
N ALA A 186 -22.45 1.62 1.14
CA ALA A 186 -21.63 0.61 1.81
C ALA A 186 -20.25 0.42 1.12
N THR A 187 -20.24 0.40 -0.22
CA THR A 187 -19.01 0.27 -1.01
C THR A 187 -18.13 1.52 -0.89
N THR A 188 -18.74 2.71 -0.89
CA THR A 188 -18.03 3.98 -0.67
C THR A 188 -17.35 3.99 0.69
N MET A 189 -18.09 3.67 1.77
CA MET A 189 -17.54 3.62 3.12
C MET A 189 -16.38 2.64 3.21
N LYS A 190 -16.54 1.43 2.73
CA LYS A 190 -15.47 0.43 2.69
C LYS A 190 -14.25 0.91 1.89
N GLY A 191 -14.46 1.63 0.78
CA GLY A 191 -13.43 2.10 -0.12
C GLY A 191 -12.47 3.11 0.50
N PHE A 192 -12.92 3.95 1.43
CA PHE A 192 -12.06 4.96 2.04
C PHE A 192 -11.83 4.80 3.56
N LEU A 193 -12.66 4.05 4.29
CA LEU A 193 -12.48 3.84 5.73
C LEU A 193 -11.50 2.70 6.06
N THR A 194 -11.31 1.74 5.15
CA THR A 194 -10.40 0.62 5.39
C THR A 194 -9.01 1.11 5.76
N ASN A 195 -8.46 0.59 6.86
CA ASN A 195 -7.17 1.01 7.43
C ASN A 195 -7.10 2.52 7.77
N GLY A 196 -8.24 3.13 8.12
CA GLY A 196 -8.35 4.57 8.37
C GLY A 196 -8.04 5.42 7.14
N GLY A 197 -8.37 4.93 5.93
CA GLY A 197 -8.07 5.60 4.67
C GLY A 197 -6.59 5.58 4.27
N GLN A 198 -5.73 4.92 5.04
CA GLN A 198 -4.28 4.91 4.86
C GLN A 198 -3.84 3.84 3.86
N ILE A 199 -4.42 3.89 2.65
CA ILE A 199 -4.17 2.94 1.56
C ILE A 199 -3.89 3.72 0.28
N CYS A 200 -2.93 3.29 -0.52
CA CYS A 200 -2.59 3.90 -1.81
C CYS A 200 -3.76 3.87 -2.80
N THR A 201 -4.63 2.86 -2.69
CA THR A 201 -5.82 2.65 -3.53
C THR A 201 -7.13 3.09 -2.87
N ALA A 202 -7.10 3.82 -1.74
CA ALA A 202 -8.32 4.31 -1.11
C ALA A 202 -9.15 5.17 -2.07
N HIS A 203 -10.45 4.91 -2.14
CA HIS A 203 -11.38 5.63 -3.01
C HIS A 203 -11.70 7.00 -2.42
N THR A 204 -10.76 7.92 -2.49
CA THR A 204 -10.84 9.24 -1.85
C THR A 204 -11.45 10.32 -2.74
N ARG A 205 -11.78 10.00 -4.00
CA ARG A 205 -12.59 10.85 -4.88
C ARG A 205 -13.85 10.10 -5.26
N LEU A 206 -14.99 10.69 -4.93
CA LEU A 206 -16.30 10.17 -5.27
C LEU A 206 -16.86 10.98 -6.45
N VAL A 207 -16.98 10.32 -7.61
CA VAL A 207 -17.54 10.91 -8.85
C VAL A 207 -18.92 10.32 -9.04
N VAL A 208 -19.94 11.14 -8.80
CA VAL A 208 -21.35 10.71 -8.76
C VAL A 208 -22.12 11.37 -9.89
N GLN A 209 -22.97 10.61 -10.56
CA GLN A 209 -23.91 11.16 -11.53
C GLN A 209 -24.91 12.11 -10.84
N ALA A 210 -25.11 13.28 -11.43
CA ALA A 210 -25.83 14.39 -10.77
C ALA A 210 -27.23 14.02 -10.22
N GLY A 211 -27.94 13.13 -10.93
CA GLY A 211 -29.32 12.75 -10.57
C GLY A 211 -29.47 12.03 -9.24
N ILE A 212 -28.41 11.42 -8.72
CA ILE A 212 -28.42 10.65 -7.44
C ILE A 212 -27.52 11.25 -6.36
N GLN A 213 -26.81 12.33 -6.66
CA GLN A 213 -25.81 12.90 -5.77
C GLN A 213 -26.38 13.26 -4.39
N ASP A 214 -27.47 14.01 -4.34
CA ASP A 214 -28.03 14.51 -3.08
C ASP A 214 -28.52 13.36 -2.18
N GLU A 215 -29.19 12.36 -2.77
CA GLU A 215 -29.68 11.21 -2.02
C GLU A 215 -28.55 10.34 -1.51
N LEU A 216 -27.55 10.08 -2.33
CA LEU A 216 -26.35 9.33 -1.96
C LEU A 216 -25.61 10.03 -0.80
N LEU A 217 -25.36 11.33 -0.91
CA LEU A 217 -24.63 12.11 0.11
C LEU A 217 -25.41 12.16 1.42
N LYS A 218 -26.74 12.29 1.38
CA LYS A 218 -27.59 12.25 2.57
C LYS A 218 -27.50 10.90 3.29
N LYS A 219 -27.58 9.79 2.57
CA LYS A 219 -27.42 8.45 3.15
C LYS A 219 -26.01 8.24 3.69
N LEU A 220 -24.99 8.60 2.92
CA LEU A 220 -23.58 8.48 3.31
C LEU A 220 -23.28 9.25 4.60
N LYS A 221 -23.76 10.48 4.72
CA LYS A 221 -23.63 11.29 5.93
C LYS A 221 -24.19 10.58 7.16
N VAL A 222 -25.42 10.09 7.07
CA VAL A 222 -26.10 9.38 8.18
C VAL A 222 -25.29 8.15 8.62
N GLU A 223 -24.79 7.37 7.69
CA GLU A 223 -24.03 6.16 8.03
C GLU A 223 -22.65 6.50 8.62
N LEU A 224 -21.96 7.53 8.13
CA LEU A 224 -20.68 7.98 8.67
C LEU A 224 -20.79 8.54 10.10
N GLU A 225 -21.84 9.30 10.39
CA GLU A 225 -22.07 9.89 11.71
C GLU A 225 -22.46 8.85 12.79
N ARG A 226 -22.86 7.64 12.38
CA ARG A 226 -23.19 6.53 13.28
C ARG A 226 -22.02 5.63 13.61
N LEU A 227 -20.88 5.79 12.92
CA LEU A 227 -19.75 4.89 13.09
C LEU A 227 -19.14 5.00 14.48
N PRO A 228 -18.96 3.89 15.19
CA PRO A 228 -18.24 3.88 16.44
C PRO A 228 -16.73 4.07 16.19
N TYR A 229 -16.05 4.61 17.18
CA TYR A 229 -14.59 4.71 17.18
C TYR A 229 -13.98 3.49 17.86
N ALA A 230 -12.84 3.03 17.35
CA ALA A 230 -12.10 1.92 17.93
C ALA A 230 -11.60 2.29 19.33
N GLU A 231 -11.96 1.52 20.35
CA GLU A 231 -11.59 1.78 21.74
C GLU A 231 -10.17 1.26 22.06
N ASP A 232 -9.96 -0.05 21.92
CA ASP A 232 -8.68 -0.71 22.19
C ASP A 232 -8.50 -1.91 21.25
N PRO A 233 -7.42 -1.95 20.45
CA PRO A 233 -7.18 -3.06 19.54
C PRO A 233 -6.97 -4.41 20.24
N ILE A 234 -6.64 -4.43 21.55
CA ILE A 234 -6.47 -5.67 22.33
C ILE A 234 -7.83 -6.19 22.81
N THR A 235 -8.70 -5.30 23.30
CA THR A 235 -10.04 -5.67 23.75
C THR A 235 -10.99 -5.94 22.58
N GLU A 236 -10.75 -5.35 21.41
CA GLU A 236 -11.44 -5.68 20.17
C GLU A 236 -11.19 -7.14 19.72
N LYS A 237 -10.13 -7.78 20.19
CA LYS A 237 -9.89 -9.21 19.95
C LYS A 237 -11.07 -10.08 20.38
N ASP A 238 -11.73 -9.73 21.46
CA ASP A 238 -12.87 -10.48 22.00
C ASP A 238 -14.21 -10.02 21.44
N ARG A 239 -14.30 -8.78 20.93
CA ARG A 239 -15.50 -8.20 20.31
C ARG A 239 -15.50 -8.33 18.79
N GLY A 240 -14.33 -8.29 18.16
CA GLY A 240 -14.17 -8.21 16.70
C GLY A 240 -14.70 -9.43 15.94
N ASP A 241 -14.58 -10.61 16.52
CA ASP A 241 -15.08 -11.82 15.88
C ASP A 241 -16.63 -11.87 15.91
N ARG A 242 -17.27 -11.32 16.97
CA ARG A 242 -18.73 -11.28 17.09
C ARG A 242 -19.40 -10.14 16.34
N ALA A 243 -18.84 -8.94 16.38
CA ALA A 243 -19.41 -7.77 15.67
C ALA A 243 -19.39 -7.96 14.14
N TRP A 244 -18.40 -8.69 13.65
CA TRP A 244 -18.32 -9.03 12.22
C TRP A 244 -19.29 -10.13 11.79
N GLU A 245 -19.49 -11.18 12.59
CA GLU A 245 -20.49 -12.23 12.33
C GLU A 245 -21.90 -11.66 12.28
N GLU A 246 -22.14 -10.52 12.99
CA GLU A 246 -23.40 -9.78 12.98
C GLU A 246 -23.48 -8.70 11.88
N GLY A 247 -22.49 -8.57 10.99
CA GLY A 247 -22.48 -7.56 9.94
C GLY A 247 -22.24 -6.11 10.43
N LYS A 248 -21.86 -5.92 11.69
CA LYS A 248 -21.62 -4.61 12.34
C LYS A 248 -20.13 -4.31 12.45
N SER A 249 -19.45 -4.03 11.34
CA SER A 249 -18.01 -4.21 11.33
C SER A 249 -17.16 -2.98 11.02
N ASP A 250 -17.75 -1.84 10.77
CA ASP A 250 -16.96 -0.67 10.44
C ASP A 250 -16.81 0.22 11.68
N VAL A 251 -15.56 0.36 12.13
CA VAL A 251 -15.17 1.28 13.20
C VAL A 251 -14.17 2.28 12.65
N VAL A 252 -14.26 3.51 13.10
CA VAL A 252 -13.24 4.52 12.80
C VAL A 252 -11.96 4.20 13.54
N GLN A 253 -10.87 4.05 12.82
CA GLN A 253 -9.57 3.71 13.35
C GLN A 253 -8.71 4.96 13.53
N PRO A 254 -7.79 4.99 14.51
CA PRO A 254 -6.81 6.05 14.58
C PRO A 254 -5.83 5.95 13.42
N VAL A 255 -5.34 7.09 12.95
CA VAL A 255 -4.22 7.13 12.01
C VAL A 255 -2.91 6.79 12.73
N VAL A 256 -1.86 6.48 11.97
CA VAL A 256 -0.64 5.85 12.46
C VAL A 256 0.13 6.67 13.48
N CYS A 257 0.12 8.01 13.38
CA CYS A 257 0.87 8.89 14.27
C CYS A 257 0.31 10.33 14.25
N LYS A 258 0.73 11.15 15.21
CA LYS A 258 0.33 12.55 15.37
C LYS A 258 0.61 13.40 14.12
N SER A 259 1.77 13.24 13.50
CA SER A 259 2.11 14.00 12.31
C SER A 259 1.20 13.68 11.12
N GLN A 260 0.74 12.43 11.00
CA GLN A 260 -0.23 12.05 9.98
C GLN A 260 -1.62 12.65 10.28
N GLN A 261 -2.06 12.66 11.53
CA GLN A 261 -3.29 13.33 11.96
C GLN A 261 -3.25 14.82 11.60
N GLN A 262 -2.19 15.50 12.01
CA GLN A 262 -2.01 16.94 11.74
C GLN A 262 -2.00 17.25 10.23
N LYS A 263 -1.35 16.41 9.44
CA LYS A 263 -1.34 16.54 7.99
C LYS A 263 -2.74 16.42 7.38
N ILE A 264 -3.55 15.45 7.85
CA ILE A 264 -4.92 15.29 7.36
C ILE A 264 -5.75 16.52 7.73
N LEU A 265 -5.69 16.95 8.98
CA LEU A 265 -6.42 18.14 9.46
C LEU A 265 -6.03 19.40 8.67
N SER A 266 -4.74 19.58 8.36
CA SER A 266 -4.31 20.75 7.56
C SER A 266 -4.89 20.76 6.14
N PHE A 267 -5.13 19.62 5.51
CA PHE A 267 -5.84 19.57 4.23
C PHE A 267 -7.33 19.93 4.37
N ILE A 268 -7.96 19.48 5.45
CA ILE A 268 -9.36 19.80 5.72
C ILE A 268 -9.52 21.30 6.01
N ASP A 269 -8.62 21.87 6.79
CA ASP A 269 -8.61 23.30 7.11
C ASP A 269 -8.37 24.15 5.86
N ALA A 270 -7.42 23.78 5.00
CA ALA A 270 -7.20 24.44 3.72
C ALA A 270 -8.46 24.39 2.81
N ALA A 271 -9.20 23.28 2.82
CA ALA A 271 -10.45 23.17 2.09
C ALA A 271 -11.50 24.13 2.64
N ARG A 272 -11.65 24.26 3.96
CA ARG A 272 -12.55 25.24 4.61
C ARG A 272 -12.16 26.67 4.27
N GLU A 273 -10.88 27.01 4.35
CA GLU A 273 -10.36 28.33 4.00
C GLU A 273 -10.61 28.67 2.52
N SER A 274 -10.64 27.68 1.65
CA SER A 274 -10.97 27.82 0.23
C SER A 274 -12.50 27.85 -0.03
N GLY A 275 -13.34 27.84 1.01
CA GLY A 275 -14.80 27.89 0.90
C GLY A 275 -15.44 26.56 0.47
N ILE A 276 -14.72 25.45 0.52
CA ILE A 276 -15.24 24.11 0.20
C ILE A 276 -16.10 23.63 1.37
N GLU A 277 -17.29 23.13 1.07
CA GLU A 277 -18.23 22.61 2.06
C GLU A 277 -17.69 21.31 2.70
N VAL A 278 -17.64 21.27 4.02
CA VAL A 278 -17.46 20.05 4.80
C VAL A 278 -18.83 19.49 5.16
N LEU A 279 -19.28 18.49 4.42
CA LEU A 279 -20.60 17.87 4.58
C LEU A 279 -20.74 17.13 5.91
N THR A 280 -19.70 16.44 6.35
CA THR A 280 -19.62 15.74 7.64
C THR A 280 -18.17 15.57 8.08
N GLY A 281 -17.95 15.41 9.38
CA GLY A 281 -16.63 15.25 9.97
C GLY A 281 -15.79 16.52 9.99
N GLY A 282 -14.51 16.36 9.81
CA GLY A 282 -13.57 17.48 9.66
C GLY A 282 -12.83 17.89 10.93
N GLY A 283 -12.94 17.13 12.01
CA GLY A 283 -12.31 17.41 13.29
C GLY A 283 -11.61 16.21 13.92
N VAL A 284 -11.19 16.44 15.15
CA VAL A 284 -10.78 15.39 16.07
C VAL A 284 -11.99 15.03 16.93
N PRO A 285 -12.43 13.77 16.92
CA PRO A 285 -13.62 13.39 17.69
C PRO A 285 -13.33 13.43 19.20
N ASP A 286 -14.37 13.72 19.98
CA ASP A 286 -14.34 13.55 21.45
C ASP A 286 -14.52 12.06 21.77
N VAL A 287 -13.38 11.36 21.89
CA VAL A 287 -13.36 9.93 22.21
C VAL A 287 -12.70 9.66 23.55
N THR A 288 -13.15 8.62 24.23
CA THR A 288 -12.69 8.24 25.57
C THR A 288 -11.25 7.77 25.64
N ASN A 289 -10.61 7.44 24.50
CA ASN A 289 -9.20 7.05 24.42
C ASN A 289 -8.32 8.22 23.98
N PRO A 290 -7.74 8.99 24.90
CA PRO A 290 -6.95 10.19 24.58
C PRO A 290 -5.61 9.89 23.88
N SER A 291 -5.17 8.63 23.82
CA SER A 291 -3.91 8.23 23.18
C SER A 291 -4.03 7.92 21.69
N GLY A 292 -5.24 7.85 21.12
CA GLY A 292 -5.48 7.60 19.70
C GLY A 292 -5.40 8.87 18.85
N TYR A 293 -4.78 8.77 17.68
CA TYR A 293 -4.72 9.86 16.68
C TYR A 293 -5.92 9.76 15.72
N PHE A 294 -7.11 10.03 16.23
CA PHE A 294 -8.34 9.96 15.44
C PHE A 294 -8.56 11.22 14.59
N VAL A 295 -9.18 11.01 13.44
CA VAL A 295 -9.78 12.07 12.60
C VAL A 295 -11.17 11.58 12.24
N GLU A 296 -12.14 12.45 12.32
CA GLU A 296 -13.50 12.14 11.91
C GLU A 296 -13.56 11.78 10.42
N PRO A 297 -14.33 10.74 10.03
CA PRO A 297 -14.59 10.47 8.62
C PRO A 297 -15.15 11.72 7.95
N THR A 298 -14.44 12.23 6.97
CA THR A 298 -14.70 13.56 6.40
C THR A 298 -15.10 13.46 4.94
N VAL A 299 -16.18 14.14 4.60
CA VAL A 299 -16.66 14.31 3.23
C VAL A 299 -16.66 15.80 2.87
N LEU A 300 -15.88 16.14 1.85
CA LEU A 300 -15.88 17.44 1.21
C LEU A 300 -16.82 17.41 0.01
N ASN A 301 -17.70 18.39 -0.13
CA ASN A 301 -18.68 18.45 -1.19
C ASN A 301 -18.36 19.59 -2.16
N ASN A 302 -18.77 19.44 -3.42
CA ASN A 302 -18.59 20.44 -4.47
C ASN A 302 -17.13 20.94 -4.63
N VAL A 303 -16.18 20.00 -4.51
CA VAL A 303 -14.75 20.32 -4.65
C VAL A 303 -14.46 20.71 -6.10
N PRO A 304 -13.87 21.88 -6.37
CA PRO A 304 -13.48 22.31 -7.71
C PRO A 304 -12.49 21.32 -8.37
N ARG A 305 -12.53 21.21 -9.70
CA ARG A 305 -11.68 20.26 -10.44
C ARG A 305 -10.17 20.57 -10.36
N ASP A 306 -9.85 21.80 -10.12
CA ASP A 306 -8.50 22.40 -10.11
C ASP A 306 -7.97 22.70 -8.69
N SER A 307 -8.65 22.17 -7.66
CA SER A 307 -8.29 22.37 -6.25
C SER A 307 -7.30 21.32 -5.70
#